data_ac4b50dfd07f31d1dd66c28e8c588b2f
#
_entry.id   ac4b50dfd07f31d1dd66c28e8c588b2f
#
_cell.length_a   1.000
_cell.length_b   1.000
_cell.length_c   1.000
_cell.angle_alpha   90.00
_cell.angle_beta   90.00
_cell.angle_gamma   90.00
#
_symmetry.space_group_name_H-M   'P 1'
#
loop_
_entity.id
_entity.type
_entity.pdbx_description
1 polymer ?
#
loop_
_entity_poly.entity_id
_entity_poly.type
_entity_poly.pdbx_seq_one_letter_code
_entity_poly.pdbx_strand_id
1 'polypeptide(L)'
;MARLKIPGHTNQGHQEVTLEEIRQVLGDCRLCPLCEGRTNIVFGTGNPHARVMFIGEAPGRNEDLQGEPFVGAAGHNLEGLLAQAGLKREDVYIANILKCRPPSNRNPRPEEISACAPFLREQIRSIWPDVIVCLGNFATHFVLRTEVGITNLRGRMHQQGHFVVMPTYHPAAALYHREWQGVIEDDFRMLGRWLAEHPAEGSAESLEDQPAEHLG
;
A
#
# COMPACT_ATOMS: atom_id res chain seq x y z
N MET A 1 -3.60 -15.76 -15.04
CA MET A 1 -2.81 -14.54 -14.80
C MET A 1 -1.35 -14.93 -14.73
N ALA A 2 -0.49 -14.35 -15.57
CA ALA A 2 0.92 -14.70 -15.59
C ALA A 2 1.60 -14.24 -14.29
N ARG A 3 2.30 -15.16 -13.62
CA ARG A 3 3.22 -14.84 -12.50
C ARG A 3 4.47 -14.17 -13.07
N LEU A 4 5.02 -13.21 -12.32
CA LEU A 4 6.34 -12.68 -12.62
C LEU A 4 7.34 -13.84 -12.54
N LYS A 5 8.12 -14.05 -13.61
CA LYS A 5 9.19 -15.06 -13.58
C LYS A 5 10.39 -14.45 -12.87
N ILE A 6 10.64 -14.90 -11.63
CA ILE A 6 11.81 -14.50 -10.85
C ILE A 6 12.87 -15.59 -11.05
N PRO A 7 14.06 -15.26 -11.62
CA PRO A 7 15.12 -16.21 -11.82
C PRO A 7 15.56 -16.87 -10.51
N GLY A 8 15.66 -18.20 -10.50
CA GLY A 8 16.09 -18.98 -9.32
C GLY A 8 14.97 -19.52 -8.45
N HIS A 9 13.71 -19.10 -8.64
CA HIS A 9 12.58 -19.64 -7.89
C HIS A 9 11.93 -20.80 -8.65
N THR A 10 12.18 -22.01 -8.18
CA THR A 10 11.47 -23.22 -8.63
C THR A 10 10.21 -23.39 -7.79
N ASN A 11 9.11 -23.85 -8.42
CA ASN A 11 7.78 -24.07 -7.79
C ASN A 11 7.75 -25.16 -6.69
N GLN A 12 8.90 -25.53 -6.12
CA GLN A 12 9.02 -26.56 -5.09
C GLN A 12 9.59 -25.94 -3.80
N GLY A 13 8.70 -25.59 -2.90
CA GLY A 13 8.97 -24.99 -1.60
C GLY A 13 8.51 -23.53 -1.53
N HIS A 14 7.89 -23.16 -0.42
CA HIS A 14 7.46 -21.78 -0.11
C HIS A 14 8.67 -20.87 0.15
N GLN A 15 9.49 -20.64 -0.86
CA GLN A 15 10.52 -19.61 -0.80
C GLN A 15 9.83 -18.31 -1.17
N GLU A 16 9.52 -17.49 -0.16
CA GLU A 16 8.93 -16.17 -0.34
C GLU A 16 9.91 -15.27 -1.10
N VAL A 17 9.44 -14.72 -2.20
CA VAL A 17 10.19 -13.76 -3.00
C VAL A 17 10.34 -12.48 -2.20
N THR A 18 11.57 -12.02 -1.98
CA THR A 18 11.85 -10.80 -1.24
C THR A 18 11.57 -9.53 -2.07
N LEU A 19 11.31 -8.41 -1.38
CA LEU A 19 11.18 -7.11 -2.05
C LEU A 19 12.41 -6.73 -2.86
N GLU A 20 13.60 -7.12 -2.41
CA GLU A 20 14.85 -6.86 -3.13
C GLU A 20 14.94 -7.65 -4.44
N GLU A 21 14.55 -8.92 -4.45
CA GLU A 21 14.50 -9.73 -5.67
C GLU A 21 13.47 -9.18 -6.67
N ILE A 22 12.30 -8.71 -6.18
CA ILE A 22 11.30 -8.04 -7.03
C ILE A 22 11.89 -6.75 -7.63
N ARG A 23 12.64 -5.97 -6.84
CA ARG A 23 13.31 -4.75 -7.29
C ARG A 23 14.36 -5.04 -8.35
N GLN A 24 15.16 -6.09 -8.18
CA GLN A 24 16.17 -6.53 -9.15
C GLN A 24 15.53 -6.95 -10.47
N VAL A 25 14.42 -7.71 -10.42
CA VAL A 25 13.66 -8.10 -11.63
C VAL A 25 13.02 -6.90 -12.33
N LEU A 26 12.54 -5.91 -11.54
CA LEU A 26 12.02 -4.67 -12.11
C LEU A 26 13.12 -3.90 -12.85
N GLY A 27 14.33 -3.80 -12.27
CA GLY A 27 15.52 -3.17 -12.89
C GLY A 27 15.19 -1.83 -13.55
N ASP A 28 15.76 -1.59 -14.74
CA ASP A 28 15.37 -0.48 -15.63
C ASP A 28 14.17 -0.90 -16.51
N CYS A 29 13.04 -1.19 -15.89
CA CYS A 29 11.84 -1.69 -16.56
C CYS A 29 11.45 -0.88 -17.80
N ARG A 30 11.20 -1.56 -18.93
CA ARG A 30 10.78 -0.99 -20.22
C ARG A 30 9.51 -1.66 -20.77
N LEU A 31 8.66 -2.19 -19.90
CA LEU A 31 7.46 -2.95 -20.27
C LEU A 31 6.29 -2.09 -20.77
N CYS A 32 6.35 -0.77 -20.58
CA CYS A 32 5.31 0.14 -21.08
C CYS A 32 5.91 1.51 -21.42
N PRO A 33 5.21 2.37 -22.21
CA PRO A 33 5.73 3.66 -22.67
C PRO A 33 6.09 4.66 -21.54
N LEU A 34 5.62 4.46 -20.32
CA LEU A 34 5.95 5.34 -19.21
C LEU A 34 7.45 5.36 -18.86
N CYS A 35 8.20 4.36 -19.29
CA CYS A 35 9.65 4.31 -19.11
C CYS A 35 10.39 5.44 -19.84
N GLU A 36 9.81 5.99 -20.91
CA GLU A 36 10.45 7.04 -21.71
C GLU A 36 10.42 8.41 -21.04
N GLY A 37 9.40 8.67 -20.20
CA GLY A 37 9.18 9.97 -19.58
C GLY A 37 9.47 10.04 -18.08
N ARG A 38 9.81 8.92 -17.43
CA ARG A 38 10.14 8.91 -16.01
C ARG A 38 11.54 9.44 -15.74
N THR A 39 11.73 10.03 -14.58
CA THR A 39 13.05 10.34 -14.01
C THR A 39 13.55 9.15 -13.19
N ASN A 40 12.71 8.64 -12.30
CA ASN A 40 13.01 7.49 -11.47
C ASN A 40 11.85 6.47 -11.48
N ILE A 41 12.19 5.21 -11.20
CA ILE A 41 11.21 4.20 -10.83
C ILE A 41 10.84 4.41 -9.36
N VAL A 42 9.55 4.51 -9.07
CA VAL A 42 9.02 4.61 -7.70
C VAL A 42 8.54 3.21 -7.28
N PHE A 43 9.45 2.41 -6.75
CA PHE A 43 9.18 1.01 -6.42
C PHE A 43 8.15 0.86 -5.30
N GLY A 44 8.32 1.62 -4.24
CA GLY A 44 7.63 1.54 -2.97
C GLY A 44 8.64 1.63 -1.82
N THR A 45 8.18 1.99 -0.62
CA THR A 45 9.03 2.17 0.56
C THR A 45 8.29 1.84 1.85
N GLY A 46 9.02 1.51 2.90
CA GLY A 46 8.51 1.24 4.23
C GLY A 46 8.97 -0.10 4.78
N ASN A 47 8.27 -0.57 5.81
CA ASN A 47 8.57 -1.82 6.49
C ASN A 47 8.26 -3.03 5.59
N PRO A 48 9.24 -3.91 5.28
CA PRO A 48 9.01 -5.12 4.48
C PRO A 48 8.10 -6.16 5.18
N HIS A 49 7.88 -6.02 6.48
CA HIS A 49 7.00 -6.87 7.29
C HIS A 49 5.80 -6.07 7.83
N ALA A 50 5.36 -5.05 7.09
CA ALA A 50 4.27 -4.19 7.51
C ALA A 50 2.94 -4.95 7.60
N ARG A 51 2.23 -4.78 8.69
CA ARG A 51 0.84 -5.24 8.84
C ARG A 51 -0.13 -4.46 7.97
N VAL A 52 0.22 -3.21 7.62
CA VAL A 52 -0.62 -2.32 6.81
C VAL A 52 0.15 -1.89 5.57
N MET A 53 -0.43 -2.15 4.40
CA MET A 53 0.09 -1.71 3.12
C MET A 53 -0.84 -0.68 2.48
N PHE A 54 -0.30 0.49 2.14
CA PHE A 54 -1.02 1.53 1.41
C PHE A 54 -0.74 1.43 -0.08
N ILE A 55 -1.80 1.44 -0.88
CA ILE A 55 -1.70 1.36 -2.34
C ILE A 55 -2.38 2.57 -2.96
N GLY A 56 -1.58 3.40 -3.64
CA GLY A 56 -2.05 4.51 -4.46
C GLY A 56 -2.11 4.16 -5.95
N GLU A 57 -2.37 5.16 -6.78
CA GLU A 57 -2.55 5.03 -8.22
C GLU A 57 -1.20 5.01 -8.97
N ALA A 58 -0.48 6.12 -8.92
CA ALA A 58 0.74 6.36 -9.69
C ALA A 58 1.59 7.45 -9.03
N PRO A 59 2.90 7.49 -9.31
CA PRO A 59 3.77 8.59 -8.88
C PRO A 59 3.36 9.93 -9.50
N GLY A 60 3.39 11.00 -8.69
CA GLY A 60 3.35 12.37 -9.14
C GLY A 60 4.75 12.89 -9.49
N ARG A 61 4.85 14.23 -9.70
CA ARG A 61 6.12 14.86 -10.09
C ARG A 61 7.21 14.75 -9.02
N ASN A 62 6.87 14.98 -7.76
CA ASN A 62 7.86 14.94 -6.68
C ASN A 62 8.33 13.51 -6.42
N GLU A 63 7.43 12.54 -6.50
CA GLU A 63 7.72 11.13 -6.38
C GLU A 63 8.65 10.65 -7.50
N ASP A 64 8.40 11.08 -8.74
CA ASP A 64 9.25 10.77 -9.90
C ASP A 64 10.66 11.36 -9.75
N LEU A 65 10.78 12.58 -9.22
CA LEU A 65 12.08 13.23 -8.99
C LEU A 65 12.89 12.58 -7.85
N GLN A 66 12.22 12.07 -6.80
CA GLN A 66 12.88 11.53 -5.60
C GLN A 66 12.98 10.01 -5.62
N GLY A 67 12.19 9.31 -6.46
CA GLY A 67 12.15 7.85 -6.50
C GLY A 67 11.35 7.22 -5.36
N GLU A 68 10.61 8.02 -4.56
CA GLU A 68 9.86 7.57 -3.40
C GLU A 68 8.37 7.91 -3.51
N PRO A 69 7.45 7.02 -3.05
CA PRO A 69 6.01 7.27 -3.10
C PRO A 69 5.59 8.26 -2.02
N PHE A 70 4.58 9.08 -2.32
CA PHE A 70 3.95 9.99 -1.37
C PHE A 70 4.94 10.92 -0.63
N VAL A 71 5.75 11.66 -1.39
CA VAL A 71 6.67 12.70 -0.89
C VAL A 71 6.22 14.12 -1.25
N GLY A 72 5.19 14.28 -2.07
CA GLY A 72 4.56 15.57 -2.39
C GLY A 72 3.46 15.96 -1.40
N ALA A 73 2.63 16.95 -1.77
CA ALA A 73 1.56 17.47 -0.91
C ALA A 73 0.57 16.39 -0.43
N ALA A 74 0.22 15.42 -1.30
CA ALA A 74 -0.60 14.28 -0.91
C ALA A 74 0.10 13.37 0.12
N GLY A 75 1.43 13.27 0.05
CA GLY A 75 2.24 12.52 1.00
C GLY A 75 2.27 13.17 2.38
N HIS A 76 2.44 14.49 2.45
CA HIS A 76 2.36 15.21 3.73
C HIS A 76 0.97 15.07 4.37
N ASN A 77 -0.11 15.10 3.57
CA ASN A 77 -1.44 14.82 4.10
C ASN A 77 -1.55 13.36 4.60
N LEU A 78 -0.98 12.41 3.88
CA LEU A 78 -0.97 11.00 4.31
C LEU A 78 -0.27 10.82 5.66
N GLU A 79 0.82 11.54 5.94
CA GLU A 79 1.50 11.48 7.25
C GLU A 79 0.58 11.91 8.40
N GLY A 80 -0.16 13.00 8.22
CA GLY A 80 -1.17 13.43 9.19
C GLY A 80 -2.29 12.40 9.39
N LEU A 81 -2.69 11.73 8.31
CA LEU A 81 -3.70 10.67 8.34
C LEU A 81 -3.18 9.40 9.03
N LEU A 82 -1.93 9.00 8.80
CA LEU A 82 -1.30 7.87 9.51
C LEU A 82 -1.33 8.09 11.01
N ALA A 83 -1.01 9.31 11.47
CA ALA A 83 -1.07 9.67 12.89
C ALA A 83 -2.49 9.50 13.49
N GLN A 84 -3.57 9.74 12.71
CA GLN A 84 -4.95 9.48 13.14
C GLN A 84 -5.25 7.98 13.38
N ALA A 85 -4.51 7.11 12.68
CA ALA A 85 -4.60 5.66 12.88
C ALA A 85 -3.61 5.13 13.93
N GLY A 86 -2.81 5.99 14.57
CA GLY A 86 -1.76 5.60 15.50
C GLY A 86 -0.55 4.97 14.80
N LEU A 87 -0.35 5.23 13.50
CA LEU A 87 0.71 4.68 12.67
C LEU A 87 1.73 5.75 12.30
N LYS A 88 2.97 5.33 12.09
CA LYS A 88 4.04 6.12 11.48
C LYS A 88 4.37 5.59 10.10
N ARG A 89 5.05 6.40 9.28
CA ARG A 89 5.47 6.00 7.94
C ARG A 89 6.40 4.77 7.95
N GLU A 90 7.21 4.64 8.99
CA GLU A 90 8.14 3.51 9.18
C GLU A 90 7.45 2.19 9.54
N ASP A 91 6.21 2.23 10.05
CA ASP A 91 5.45 1.03 10.44
C ASP A 91 4.74 0.37 9.27
N VAL A 92 4.55 1.11 8.18
CA VAL A 92 3.72 0.71 7.04
C VAL A 92 4.55 0.53 5.77
N TYR A 93 3.99 -0.12 4.76
CA TYR A 93 4.56 -0.13 3.42
C TYR A 93 3.68 0.66 2.46
N ILE A 94 4.27 1.54 1.66
CA ILE A 94 3.56 2.42 0.74
C ILE A 94 4.02 2.15 -0.68
N ALA A 95 3.08 1.90 -1.59
CA ALA A 95 3.36 1.70 -3.01
C ALA A 95 2.23 2.27 -3.87
N ASN A 96 2.45 2.28 -5.18
CA ASN A 96 1.44 2.59 -6.18
C ASN A 96 1.23 1.41 -7.13
N ILE A 97 0.10 1.39 -7.85
CA ILE A 97 -0.13 0.44 -8.94
C ILE A 97 0.95 0.62 -10.00
N LEU A 98 1.13 1.85 -10.49
CA LEU A 98 2.20 2.19 -11.44
C LEU A 98 3.50 2.55 -10.70
N LYS A 99 4.63 2.14 -11.27
CA LYS A 99 5.96 2.46 -10.75
C LYS A 99 6.62 3.65 -11.48
N CYS A 100 5.96 4.14 -12.54
CA CYS A 100 6.42 5.28 -13.33
C CYS A 100 5.33 6.33 -13.41
N ARG A 101 5.73 7.62 -13.46
CA ARG A 101 4.81 8.75 -13.55
C ARG A 101 4.16 8.85 -14.94
N PRO A 102 2.82 8.90 -15.03
CA PRO A 102 2.15 9.22 -16.29
C PRO A 102 2.38 10.70 -16.70
N PRO A 103 2.49 11.01 -18.01
CA PRO A 103 2.61 12.38 -18.49
C PRO A 103 1.50 13.28 -17.92
N SER A 104 1.89 14.46 -17.41
CA SER A 104 0.97 15.44 -16.81
C SER A 104 0.08 14.88 -15.67
N ASN A 105 0.51 13.80 -15.01
CA ASN A 105 -0.24 13.07 -13.98
C ASN A 105 -1.64 12.64 -14.45
N ARG A 106 -1.80 12.28 -15.74
CA ARG A 106 -3.05 11.70 -16.23
C ARG A 106 -3.34 10.36 -15.60
N ASN A 107 -4.56 9.92 -15.67
CA ASN A 107 -4.96 8.60 -15.22
C ASN A 107 -4.15 7.49 -15.94
N PRO A 108 -3.87 6.37 -15.23
CA PRO A 108 -3.29 5.16 -15.80
C PRO A 108 -4.10 4.61 -16.97
N ARG A 109 -3.42 4.11 -17.98
CA ARG A 109 -4.06 3.33 -19.05
C ARG A 109 -4.12 1.85 -18.69
N PRO A 110 -5.09 1.09 -19.22
CA PRO A 110 -5.22 -0.34 -18.92
C PRO A 110 -3.96 -1.15 -19.23
N GLU A 111 -3.28 -0.85 -20.34
CA GLU A 111 -2.02 -1.50 -20.74
C GLU A 111 -0.86 -1.18 -19.77
N GLU A 112 -0.81 0.04 -19.22
CA GLU A 112 0.20 0.44 -18.24
C GLU A 112 -0.03 -0.29 -16.91
N ILE A 113 -1.28 -0.37 -16.45
CA ILE A 113 -1.66 -1.16 -15.27
C ILE A 113 -1.31 -2.63 -15.50
N SER A 114 -1.66 -3.19 -16.65
CA SER A 114 -1.39 -4.60 -16.98
C SER A 114 0.10 -4.92 -16.94
N ALA A 115 0.95 -4.04 -17.44
CA ALA A 115 2.41 -4.19 -17.43
C ALA A 115 3.01 -4.08 -16.01
N CYS A 116 2.47 -3.18 -15.16
CA CYS A 116 3.01 -2.89 -13.83
C CYS A 116 2.42 -3.80 -12.72
N ALA A 117 1.20 -4.27 -12.89
CA ALA A 117 0.46 -5.08 -11.92
C ALA A 117 1.20 -6.32 -11.38
N PRO A 118 1.99 -7.07 -12.18
CA PRO A 118 2.73 -8.22 -11.67
C PRO A 118 3.67 -7.86 -10.52
N PHE A 119 4.38 -6.73 -10.59
CA PHE A 119 5.29 -6.27 -9.54
C PHE A 119 4.56 -5.94 -8.24
N LEU A 120 3.44 -5.20 -8.31
CA LEU A 120 2.65 -4.90 -7.12
C LEU A 120 2.08 -6.16 -6.47
N ARG A 121 1.61 -7.12 -7.25
CA ARG A 121 1.11 -8.40 -6.72
C ARG A 121 2.19 -9.19 -5.99
N GLU A 122 3.42 -9.21 -6.51
CA GLU A 122 4.53 -9.86 -5.81
C GLU A 122 4.94 -9.07 -4.55
N GLN A 123 4.89 -7.73 -4.56
CA GLN A 123 5.08 -6.94 -3.34
C GLN A 123 4.04 -7.27 -2.27
N ILE A 124 2.76 -7.38 -2.63
CA ILE A 124 1.71 -7.78 -1.68
C ILE A 124 1.99 -9.18 -1.12
N ARG A 125 2.44 -10.12 -1.94
CA ARG A 125 2.78 -11.48 -1.49
C ARG A 125 4.00 -11.51 -0.59
N SER A 126 5.03 -10.72 -0.91
CA SER A 126 6.27 -10.62 -0.14
C SER A 126 6.03 -10.02 1.24
N ILE A 127 5.21 -8.98 1.32
CA ILE A 127 4.91 -8.26 2.58
C ILE A 127 3.88 -9.03 3.41
N TRP A 128 2.91 -9.68 2.76
CA TRP A 128 1.81 -10.43 3.37
C TRP A 128 1.06 -9.64 4.45
N PRO A 129 0.50 -8.45 4.10
CA PRO A 129 -0.10 -7.56 5.09
C PRO A 129 -1.44 -8.10 5.62
N ASP A 130 -1.82 -7.71 6.84
CA ASP A 130 -3.16 -7.95 7.39
C ASP A 130 -4.20 -7.06 6.69
N VAL A 131 -3.81 -5.79 6.44
CA VAL A 131 -4.69 -4.77 5.86
C VAL A 131 -4.04 -4.12 4.64
N ILE A 132 -4.81 -4.01 3.56
CA ILE A 132 -4.48 -3.18 2.39
C ILE A 132 -5.40 -1.96 2.38
N VAL A 133 -4.82 -0.77 2.52
CA VAL A 133 -5.54 0.51 2.40
C VAL A 133 -5.43 0.99 0.96
N CYS A 134 -6.56 1.04 0.25
CA CYS A 134 -6.63 1.52 -1.12
C CYS A 134 -6.94 3.01 -1.17
N LEU A 135 -6.00 3.80 -1.68
CA LEU A 135 -6.10 5.25 -1.79
C LEU A 135 -6.69 5.64 -3.16
N GLY A 136 -8.00 5.84 -3.20
CA GLY A 136 -8.74 6.25 -4.40
C GLY A 136 -9.30 5.11 -5.26
N ASN A 137 -10.01 5.46 -6.33
CA ASN A 137 -10.73 4.52 -7.19
C ASN A 137 -9.82 3.47 -7.84
N PHE A 138 -8.72 3.89 -8.47
CA PHE A 138 -7.84 2.98 -9.20
C PHE A 138 -7.29 1.87 -8.32
N ALA A 139 -6.78 2.20 -7.12
CA ALA A 139 -6.30 1.22 -6.17
C ALA A 139 -7.43 0.29 -5.69
N THR A 140 -8.61 0.84 -5.40
CA THR A 140 -9.79 0.08 -4.97
C THR A 140 -10.24 -0.90 -6.05
N HIS A 141 -10.41 -0.44 -7.29
CA HIS A 141 -10.80 -1.29 -8.42
C HIS A 141 -9.78 -2.40 -8.69
N PHE A 142 -8.50 -2.07 -8.58
CA PHE A 142 -7.41 -3.04 -8.79
C PHE A 142 -7.40 -4.15 -7.72
N VAL A 143 -7.49 -3.78 -6.43
CA VAL A 143 -7.37 -4.75 -5.33
C VAL A 143 -8.66 -5.54 -5.15
N LEU A 144 -9.81 -4.88 -5.10
CA LEU A 144 -11.13 -5.52 -4.93
C LEU A 144 -11.69 -6.15 -6.21
N ARG A 145 -11.09 -5.86 -7.38
CA ARG A 145 -11.58 -6.33 -8.69
C ARG A 145 -13.06 -5.97 -8.93
N THR A 146 -13.40 -4.72 -8.69
CA THR A 146 -14.75 -4.18 -8.77
C THR A 146 -14.76 -2.91 -9.59
N GLU A 147 -15.91 -2.60 -10.19
CA GLU A 147 -16.19 -1.33 -10.88
C GLU A 147 -17.02 -0.38 -9.99
N VAL A 148 -17.31 -0.78 -8.76
CA VAL A 148 -18.08 0.04 -7.81
C VAL A 148 -17.23 1.22 -7.38
N GLY A 149 -17.81 2.43 -7.46
CA GLY A 149 -17.11 3.67 -7.11
C GLY A 149 -16.76 3.78 -5.63
N ILE A 150 -15.65 4.47 -5.36
CA ILE A 150 -15.06 4.65 -4.02
C ILE A 150 -16.07 5.16 -2.98
N THR A 151 -16.99 6.04 -3.36
CA THR A 151 -18.02 6.62 -2.47
C THR A 151 -18.88 5.55 -1.82
N ASN A 152 -19.13 4.43 -2.50
CA ASN A 152 -19.95 3.33 -2.00
C ASN A 152 -19.15 2.29 -1.21
N LEU A 153 -17.82 2.26 -1.39
CA LEU A 153 -16.95 1.24 -0.80
C LEU A 153 -16.12 1.76 0.39
N ARG A 154 -15.85 3.08 0.43
CA ARG A 154 -15.01 3.67 1.48
C ARG A 154 -15.61 3.53 2.88
N GLY A 155 -14.76 3.64 3.88
CA GLY A 155 -15.18 3.60 5.28
C GLY A 155 -15.74 2.25 5.72
N ARG A 156 -15.31 1.16 5.09
CA ARG A 156 -15.67 -0.23 5.43
C ARG A 156 -14.47 -1.15 5.22
N MET A 157 -14.42 -2.20 6.02
CA MET A 157 -13.46 -3.29 5.86
C MET A 157 -14.08 -4.37 4.97
N HIS A 158 -13.37 -4.76 3.91
CA HIS A 158 -13.80 -5.76 2.94
C HIS A 158 -12.85 -6.96 3.00
N GLN A 159 -13.37 -8.14 3.36
CA GLN A 159 -12.55 -9.35 3.38
C GLN A 159 -12.16 -9.76 1.96
N GLN A 160 -10.88 -9.99 1.70
CA GLN A 160 -10.34 -10.39 0.41
C GLN A 160 -9.25 -11.46 0.60
N GLY A 161 -9.66 -12.72 0.66
CA GLY A 161 -8.74 -13.81 0.97
C GLY A 161 -8.24 -13.72 2.41
N HIS A 162 -6.91 -13.69 2.61
CA HIS A 162 -6.29 -13.60 3.93
C HIS A 162 -6.20 -12.17 4.48
N PHE A 163 -6.25 -11.15 3.63
CA PHE A 163 -6.17 -9.75 4.06
C PHE A 163 -7.52 -9.03 3.99
N VAL A 164 -7.61 -7.95 4.73
CA VAL A 164 -8.74 -7.03 4.71
C VAL A 164 -8.39 -5.83 3.85
N VAL A 165 -9.33 -5.35 3.04
CA VAL A 165 -9.16 -4.17 2.19
C VAL A 165 -9.99 -3.02 2.76
N MET A 166 -9.36 -1.88 2.97
CA MET A 166 -10.01 -0.63 3.37
C MET A 166 -9.89 0.42 2.26
N PRO A 167 -10.93 0.61 1.44
CA PRO A 167 -10.98 1.72 0.50
C PRO A 167 -11.18 3.06 1.22
N THR A 168 -10.46 4.10 0.78
CA THR A 168 -10.67 5.48 1.19
C THR A 168 -10.38 6.44 0.04
N TYR A 169 -10.81 7.70 0.16
CA TYR A 169 -10.44 8.70 -0.83
C TYR A 169 -8.92 8.90 -0.88
N HIS A 170 -8.41 9.29 -2.04
CA HIS A 170 -7.00 9.60 -2.18
C HIS A 170 -6.66 10.86 -1.36
N PRO A 171 -5.54 10.89 -0.61
CA PRO A 171 -5.16 12.07 0.19
C PRO A 171 -5.08 13.38 -0.60
N ALA A 172 -4.76 13.32 -1.90
CA ALA A 172 -4.79 14.47 -2.79
C ALA A 172 -6.20 15.08 -2.97
N ALA A 173 -7.26 14.29 -2.80
CA ALA A 173 -8.62 14.76 -2.99
C ALA A 173 -8.99 15.84 -1.96
N ALA A 174 -8.51 15.73 -0.73
CA ALA A 174 -8.72 16.73 0.32
C ALA A 174 -8.00 18.06 0.05
N LEU A 175 -6.98 18.08 -0.82
CA LEU A 175 -6.29 19.32 -1.23
C LEU A 175 -7.21 20.21 -2.11
N TYR A 176 -8.14 19.58 -2.84
CA TYR A 176 -9.08 20.27 -3.74
C TYR A 176 -10.47 20.38 -3.12
N HIS A 177 -10.83 19.46 -2.22
CA HIS A 177 -12.15 19.33 -1.57
C HIS A 177 -11.95 19.23 -0.06
N ARG A 178 -11.88 20.39 0.60
CA ARG A 178 -11.60 20.46 2.06
C ARG A 178 -12.61 19.70 2.91
N GLU A 179 -13.85 19.59 2.45
CA GLU A 179 -14.93 18.84 3.09
C GLU A 179 -14.63 17.33 3.18
N TRP A 180 -13.72 16.82 2.35
CA TRP A 180 -13.36 15.40 2.37
C TRP A 180 -12.26 15.06 3.39
N GLN A 181 -11.57 16.08 3.93
CA GLN A 181 -10.50 15.85 4.90
C GLN A 181 -11.02 15.10 6.14
N GLY A 182 -12.11 15.58 6.77
CA GLY A 182 -12.71 14.92 7.94
C GLY A 182 -13.21 13.51 7.62
N VAL A 183 -13.71 13.31 6.41
CA VAL A 183 -14.18 12.00 5.94
C VAL A 183 -13.03 11.00 5.84
N ILE A 184 -11.87 11.42 5.32
CA ILE A 184 -10.67 10.57 5.21
C ILE A 184 -10.10 10.30 6.62
N GLU A 185 -10.06 11.31 7.48
CA GLU A 185 -9.63 11.16 8.88
C GLU A 185 -10.46 10.14 9.64
N ASP A 186 -11.79 10.13 9.44
CA ASP A 186 -12.68 9.13 10.05
C ASP A 186 -12.37 7.70 9.58
N ASP A 187 -12.03 7.53 8.28
CA ASP A 187 -11.58 6.24 7.75
C ASP A 187 -10.29 5.79 8.43
N PHE A 188 -9.33 6.68 8.62
CA PHE A 188 -8.07 6.35 9.28
C PHE A 188 -8.25 6.07 10.78
N ARG A 189 -9.13 6.78 11.47
CA ARG A 189 -9.50 6.44 12.85
C ARG A 189 -10.16 5.07 12.93
N MET A 190 -10.98 4.70 11.94
CA MET A 190 -11.54 3.34 11.85
C MET A 190 -10.45 2.30 11.65
N LEU A 191 -9.45 2.56 10.81
CA LEU A 191 -8.29 1.68 10.66
C LEU A 191 -7.58 1.47 11.99
N GLY A 192 -7.32 2.55 12.75
CA GLY A 192 -6.67 2.47 14.06
C GLY A 192 -7.46 1.63 15.07
N ARG A 193 -8.79 1.77 15.11
CA ARG A 193 -9.66 0.93 15.96
C ARG A 193 -9.58 -0.54 15.54
N TRP A 194 -9.68 -0.80 14.23
CA TRP A 194 -9.60 -2.17 13.72
C TRP A 194 -8.27 -2.85 14.10
N LEU A 195 -7.14 -2.13 13.98
CA LEU A 195 -5.81 -2.64 14.35
C LEU A 195 -5.70 -2.93 15.86
N ALA A 196 -6.33 -2.12 16.71
CA ALA A 196 -6.37 -2.33 18.15
C ALA A 196 -7.21 -3.56 18.54
N GLU A 197 -8.31 -3.81 17.80
CA GLU A 197 -9.18 -4.97 17.99
C GLU A 197 -8.59 -6.28 17.43
N HIS A 198 -7.61 -6.17 16.52
CA HIS A 198 -6.92 -7.30 15.87
C HIS A 198 -5.40 -7.17 16.08
N PRO A 199 -4.87 -7.40 17.31
CA PRO A 199 -3.44 -7.31 17.56
C PRO A 199 -2.67 -8.35 16.71
N ALA A 200 -1.37 -8.08 16.44
CA ALA A 200 -0.52 -9.03 15.75
C ALA A 200 -0.44 -10.36 16.53
N GLU A 201 -0.48 -11.47 15.81
CA GLU A 201 -0.23 -12.78 16.42
C GLU A 201 1.15 -12.76 17.11
N GLY A 202 1.19 -13.00 18.41
CA GLY A 202 2.42 -12.96 19.24
C GLY A 202 2.58 -11.74 20.16
N SER A 203 1.68 -10.74 20.11
CA SER A 203 1.73 -9.60 21.05
C SER A 203 0.98 -9.83 22.37
N ALA A 204 0.34 -10.98 22.55
CA ALA A 204 -0.47 -11.30 23.75
C ALA A 204 0.31 -11.99 24.89
N GLU A 205 1.59 -12.31 24.73
CA GLU A 205 2.34 -13.12 25.75
C GLU A 205 3.21 -12.32 26.71
N SER A 206 3.06 -11.00 26.87
CA SER A 206 3.91 -10.22 27.78
C SER A 206 3.23 -9.54 28.96
N LEU A 207 1.99 -9.94 29.32
CA LEU A 207 1.28 -9.38 30.49
C LEU A 207 0.93 -10.38 31.61
N GLU A 208 1.33 -11.65 31.51
CA GLU A 208 1.14 -12.65 32.58
C GLU A 208 2.46 -13.27 33.00
N ASP A 209 3.37 -12.51 33.63
CA ASP A 209 4.39 -13.06 34.53
C ASP A 209 4.91 -11.95 35.47
N GLN A 210 4.10 -11.60 36.45
CA GLN A 210 4.62 -11.05 37.72
C GLN A 210 4.35 -12.07 38.82
N PRO A 211 5.40 -12.73 39.33
CA PRO A 211 5.23 -13.59 40.50
C PRO A 211 4.89 -12.71 41.70
N ALA A 212 3.78 -13.06 42.36
CA ALA A 212 3.43 -12.54 43.64
C ALA A 212 4.51 -12.91 44.66
N GLU A 213 5.43 -12.02 44.97
CA GLU A 213 6.33 -12.18 46.09
C GLU A 213 5.56 -12.10 47.40
N HIS A 214 5.69 -13.15 48.16
CA HIS A 214 5.22 -13.35 49.51
C HIS A 214 5.63 -12.21 50.43
N LEU A 215 4.64 -11.60 51.12
CA LEU A 215 4.83 -10.94 52.39
C LEU A 215 4.59 -12.00 53.49
N GLY A 216 5.70 -12.43 54.10
CA GLY A 216 5.71 -13.07 55.42
C GLY A 216 5.76 -12.02 56.52
#